data_3154f38fa06d2d58c586a723af79fc6f
#
_entry.id   3154f38fa06d2d58c586a723af79fc6f
#
_cell.length_a   1.000
_cell.length_b   1.000
_cell.length_c   1.000
_cell.angle_alpha   90.00
_cell.angle_beta   90.00
_cell.angle_gamma   90.00
#
_symmetry.space_group_name_H-M   'P 1'
#
loop_
_entity.id
_entity.type
_entity.pdbx_description
1 polymer ?
#
loop_
_entity_poly.entity_id
_entity_poly.type
_entity_poly.pdbx_seq_one_letter_code
_entity_poly.pdbx_strand_id
1 'polypeptide(L)'
;ILTEMIEISNEKKSFFWRGEYKNDFNTRVTHDTQLNALELYRPKLKEGLIKFKLVMLGNLDPGIQIDILSQIENDDKFVILDTMNYWIDNTEKKLFEIISKVDLIVINDEESKMIAKSDSLQKCAEHIMNCGPDYVIIKKGSEGAELFSKQRKSIIPAFNIKKVMDP
;
A
#
# COMPACT_ATOMS: atom_id res chain seq x y z
N ILE A 1 20.18 -6.45 -6.98
CA ILE A 1 18.95 -5.74 -7.41
C ILE A 1 19.10 -5.48 -8.90
N LEU A 2 18.13 -5.92 -9.70
CA LEU A 2 18.07 -5.62 -11.12
C LEU A 2 17.61 -4.18 -11.31
N THR A 3 18.45 -3.34 -11.89
CA THR A 3 18.16 -1.91 -12.13
C THR A 3 17.66 -1.62 -13.55
N GLU A 4 17.58 -2.63 -14.38
CA GLU A 4 17.19 -2.53 -15.80
C GLU A 4 15.76 -2.05 -16.03
N MET A 5 14.93 -2.04 -14.97
CA MET A 5 13.55 -1.58 -14.98
C MET A 5 13.37 -0.19 -14.38
N ILE A 6 14.46 0.48 -14.00
CA ILE A 6 14.40 1.85 -13.51
C ILE A 6 14.30 2.79 -14.72
N GLU A 7 13.20 3.50 -14.82
CA GLU A 7 13.02 4.55 -15.81
C GLU A 7 13.46 5.90 -15.24
N ILE A 8 14.28 6.63 -16.01
CA ILE A 8 14.75 7.95 -15.63
C ILE A 8 14.06 8.98 -16.55
N SER A 9 13.24 9.86 -15.95
CA SER A 9 12.67 10.99 -16.67
C SER A 9 13.62 12.17 -16.67
N ASN A 10 13.93 12.69 -17.86
CA ASN A 10 14.71 13.94 -18.02
C ASN A 10 13.81 15.19 -18.07
N GLU A 11 12.49 15.02 -18.14
CA GLU A 11 11.51 16.10 -18.36
C GLU A 11 10.82 16.53 -17.07
N LYS A 12 10.70 15.65 -16.10
CA LYS A 12 9.98 15.87 -14.84
C LYS A 12 10.88 15.60 -13.63
N LYS A 13 10.66 16.35 -12.56
CA LYS A 13 11.28 16.08 -11.26
C LYS A 13 10.79 14.75 -10.69
N SER A 14 11.55 14.17 -9.77
CA SER A 14 11.12 13.02 -8.98
C SER A 14 9.90 13.36 -8.11
N PHE A 15 9.18 12.35 -7.70
CA PHE A 15 8.14 12.48 -6.66
C PHE A 15 8.69 13.25 -5.45
N PHE A 16 7.89 14.15 -4.93
CA PHE A 16 8.25 14.93 -3.75
C PHE A 16 7.12 14.86 -2.74
N TRP A 17 7.48 14.58 -1.50
CA TRP A 17 6.59 14.65 -0.35
C TRP A 17 7.25 15.43 0.77
N ARG A 18 6.49 16.30 1.42
CA ARG A 18 6.90 17.03 2.61
C ARG A 18 5.88 16.85 3.72
N GLY A 19 6.33 16.29 4.83
CA GLY A 19 5.53 16.12 6.03
C GLY A 19 6.27 16.50 7.29
N GLU A 20 5.54 16.59 8.37
CA GLU A 20 6.01 16.86 9.71
C GLU A 20 5.49 15.77 10.65
N TYR A 21 6.39 15.16 11.41
CA TYR A 21 6.03 14.27 12.51
C TYR A 21 5.87 15.08 13.78
N LYS A 22 4.78 14.86 14.52
CA LYS A 22 4.56 15.47 15.83
C LYS A 22 5.42 14.81 16.90
N ASN A 23 5.41 15.33 18.11
CA ASN A 23 6.27 14.90 19.22
C ASN A 23 6.12 13.42 19.61
N ASP A 24 5.01 12.78 19.23
CA ASP A 24 4.74 11.36 19.44
C ASP A 24 5.36 10.44 18.38
N PHE A 25 5.96 11.02 17.31
CA PHE A 25 6.50 10.32 16.13
C PHE A 25 5.53 9.37 15.42
N ASN A 26 4.27 9.30 15.84
CA ASN A 26 3.22 8.50 15.23
C ASN A 26 2.28 9.38 14.39
N THR A 27 2.03 10.61 14.82
CA THR A 27 1.16 11.54 14.11
C THR A 27 1.94 12.30 13.04
N ARG A 28 1.50 12.19 11.79
CA ARG A 28 2.12 12.84 10.64
C ARG A 28 1.17 13.86 10.02
N VAL A 29 1.68 15.05 9.71
CA VAL A 29 0.97 16.08 8.93
C VAL A 29 1.63 16.21 7.57
N THR A 30 0.88 15.98 6.50
CA THR A 30 1.34 16.21 5.12
C THR A 30 1.16 17.67 4.77
N HIS A 31 2.23 18.36 4.37
CA HIS A 31 2.22 19.76 3.94
C HIS A 31 2.18 19.89 2.41
N ASP A 32 2.83 18.99 1.68
CA ASP A 32 2.92 19.07 0.24
C ASP A 32 3.13 17.67 -0.37
N THR A 33 2.48 17.41 -1.50
CA THR A 33 2.64 16.19 -2.29
C THR A 33 2.66 16.56 -3.76
N GLN A 34 3.78 16.31 -4.44
CA GLN A 34 3.96 16.57 -5.87
C GLN A 34 4.26 15.24 -6.57
N LEU A 35 3.33 14.78 -7.40
CA LEU A 35 3.47 13.50 -8.12
C LEU A 35 4.59 13.57 -9.16
N ASN A 36 4.78 14.71 -9.83
CA ASN A 36 5.85 14.95 -10.79
C ASN A 36 5.95 13.82 -11.85
N ALA A 37 7.08 13.10 -11.92
CA ALA A 37 7.28 12.02 -12.88
C ALA A 37 6.26 10.87 -12.71
N LEU A 38 5.76 10.64 -11.50
CA LEU A 38 4.78 9.58 -11.25
C LEU A 38 3.41 9.84 -11.89
N GLU A 39 3.04 11.10 -12.13
CA GLU A 39 1.77 11.45 -12.78
C GLU A 39 1.63 10.83 -14.18
N LEU A 40 2.74 10.79 -14.91
CA LEU A 40 2.80 10.28 -16.29
C LEU A 40 3.38 8.86 -16.36
N TYR A 41 3.74 8.27 -15.25
CA TYR A 41 4.36 6.95 -15.21
C TYR A 41 3.38 5.87 -15.69
N ARG A 42 3.81 5.10 -16.70
CA ARG A 42 3.02 3.99 -17.28
C ARG A 42 3.99 2.84 -17.57
N PRO A 43 4.34 2.05 -16.55
CA PRO A 43 5.35 1.00 -16.69
C PRO A 43 4.89 -0.11 -17.63
N LYS A 44 5.83 -0.60 -18.45
CA LYS A 44 5.66 -1.80 -19.26
C LYS A 44 6.56 -2.89 -18.73
N LEU A 45 5.96 -4.01 -18.33
CA LEU A 45 6.71 -5.16 -17.83
C LEU A 45 7.39 -5.88 -18.99
N LYS A 46 8.65 -6.29 -18.78
CA LYS A 46 9.36 -7.16 -19.71
C LYS A 46 8.82 -8.59 -19.60
N GLU A 47 8.86 -9.35 -20.70
CA GLU A 47 8.34 -10.73 -20.79
C GLU A 47 8.76 -11.66 -19.63
N GLY A 48 10.00 -11.53 -19.14
CA GLY A 48 10.49 -12.34 -18.01
C GLY A 48 9.83 -12.03 -16.66
N LEU A 49 9.16 -10.88 -16.52
CA LEU A 49 8.55 -10.42 -15.27
C LEU A 49 7.07 -10.78 -15.15
N ILE A 50 6.42 -11.18 -16.22
CA ILE A 50 4.98 -11.51 -16.24
C ILE A 50 4.65 -12.84 -15.56
N LYS A 51 5.65 -13.62 -15.13
CA LYS A 51 5.50 -14.97 -14.55
C LYS A 51 5.80 -15.07 -13.06
N PHE A 52 5.98 -13.96 -12.36
CA PHE A 52 6.23 -14.01 -10.92
C PHE A 52 5.03 -14.53 -10.12
N LYS A 53 5.34 -15.36 -9.12
CA LYS A 53 4.34 -15.89 -8.17
C LYS A 53 4.03 -14.95 -7.01
N LEU A 54 4.93 -14.02 -6.71
CA LEU A 54 4.76 -13.02 -5.66
C LEU A 54 4.90 -11.64 -6.26
N VAL A 55 3.85 -10.84 -6.14
CA VAL A 55 3.76 -9.48 -6.67
C VAL A 55 3.46 -8.52 -5.54
N MET A 56 4.31 -7.53 -5.33
CA MET A 56 4.04 -6.44 -4.40
C MET A 56 3.77 -5.15 -5.20
N LEU A 57 2.54 -4.68 -5.12
CA LEU A 57 2.12 -3.39 -5.66
C LEU A 57 2.36 -2.34 -4.56
N GLY A 58 3.51 -1.68 -4.65
CA GLY A 58 3.90 -0.60 -3.74
C GLY A 58 2.99 0.61 -3.88
N ASN A 59 3.18 1.59 -3.00
CA ASN A 59 2.38 2.81 -2.95
C ASN A 59 2.51 3.66 -4.23
N LEU A 60 1.57 3.47 -5.15
CA LEU A 60 1.41 4.19 -6.42
C LEU A 60 -0.06 4.52 -6.66
N ASP A 61 -0.34 5.31 -7.70
CA ASP A 61 -1.71 5.53 -8.19
C ASP A 61 -2.41 4.17 -8.44
N PRO A 62 -3.60 3.94 -7.89
CA PRO A 62 -4.33 2.67 -8.06
C PRO A 62 -4.58 2.30 -9.53
N GLY A 63 -4.70 3.28 -10.45
CA GLY A 63 -4.80 3.01 -11.88
C GLY A 63 -3.50 2.41 -12.43
N ILE A 64 -2.34 2.87 -11.97
CA ILE A 64 -1.04 2.29 -12.34
C ILE A 64 -0.90 0.87 -11.77
N GLN A 65 -1.33 0.66 -10.54
CA GLN A 65 -1.32 -0.67 -9.90
C GLN A 65 -2.21 -1.67 -10.67
N ILE A 66 -3.39 -1.23 -11.15
CA ILE A 66 -4.28 -2.03 -12.00
C ILE A 66 -3.60 -2.35 -13.34
N ASP A 67 -2.99 -1.35 -13.98
CA ASP A 67 -2.29 -1.53 -15.26
C ASP A 67 -1.13 -2.52 -15.15
N ILE A 68 -0.33 -2.43 -14.08
CA ILE A 68 0.75 -3.39 -13.79
C ILE A 68 0.19 -4.79 -13.59
N LEU A 69 -0.84 -4.94 -12.75
CA LEU A 69 -1.42 -6.23 -12.44
C LEU A 69 -2.02 -6.90 -13.70
N SER A 70 -2.59 -6.13 -14.62
CA SER A 70 -3.14 -6.62 -15.88
C SER A 70 -2.09 -7.18 -16.85
N GLN A 71 -0.81 -6.80 -16.68
CA GLN A 71 0.31 -7.29 -17.50
C GLN A 71 0.90 -8.60 -16.96
N ILE A 72 0.46 -9.09 -15.78
CA ILE A 72 0.98 -10.30 -15.15
C ILE A 72 0.08 -11.49 -15.46
N GLU A 73 0.54 -12.35 -16.35
CA GLU A 73 -0.22 -13.47 -16.92
C GLU A 73 -0.31 -14.72 -16.01
N ASN A 74 0.43 -14.74 -14.88
CA ASN A 74 0.42 -15.89 -13.98
C ASN A 74 -0.83 -15.88 -13.09
N ASP A 75 -1.73 -16.84 -13.28
CA ASP A 75 -2.94 -16.97 -12.46
C ASP A 75 -2.68 -17.50 -11.04
N ASP A 76 -1.55 -18.19 -10.82
CA ASP A 76 -1.09 -18.69 -9.51
C ASP A 76 -0.17 -17.65 -8.82
N LYS A 77 -0.52 -16.37 -8.91
CA LYS A 77 0.21 -15.29 -8.25
C LYS A 77 -0.44 -14.90 -6.93
N PHE A 78 0.38 -14.58 -5.94
CA PHE A 78 -0.03 -13.96 -4.70
C PHE A 78 0.28 -12.46 -4.75
N VAL A 79 -0.73 -11.63 -4.65
CA VAL A 79 -0.63 -10.17 -4.84
C VAL A 79 -0.77 -9.45 -3.51
N ILE A 80 0.21 -8.62 -3.20
CA ILE A 80 0.24 -7.75 -2.01
C ILE A 80 0.04 -6.31 -2.46
N LEU A 81 -0.84 -5.58 -1.79
CA LEU A 81 -1.13 -4.18 -2.04
C LEU A 81 -0.66 -3.30 -0.87
N ASP A 82 0.00 -2.21 -1.19
CA ASP A 82 0.23 -1.05 -0.31
C ASP A 82 -0.46 0.18 -0.88
N THR A 83 -0.92 1.09 -0.02
CA THR A 83 -1.58 2.34 -0.41
C THR A 83 -1.25 3.45 0.58
N MET A 84 -1.84 4.63 0.40
CA MET A 84 -1.74 5.74 1.35
C MET A 84 -3.04 6.56 1.35
N ASN A 85 -3.19 7.39 2.40
CA ASN A 85 -4.33 8.29 2.58
C ASN A 85 -4.62 9.16 1.34
N TYR A 86 -3.59 9.65 0.64
CA TYR A 86 -3.78 10.44 -0.58
C TYR A 86 -4.63 9.71 -1.63
N TRP A 87 -4.39 8.42 -1.86
CA TRP A 87 -5.15 7.63 -2.83
C TRP A 87 -6.53 7.27 -2.31
N ILE A 88 -6.68 7.04 -1.00
CA ILE A 88 -7.96 6.78 -0.35
C ILE A 88 -8.91 7.96 -0.56
N ASP A 89 -8.39 9.19 -0.39
CA ASP A 89 -9.18 10.41 -0.53
C ASP A 89 -9.48 10.79 -2.00
N ASN A 90 -8.52 10.55 -2.92
CA ASN A 90 -8.60 11.11 -4.26
C ASN A 90 -8.98 10.11 -5.36
N THR A 91 -8.85 8.80 -5.09
CA THR A 91 -9.05 7.74 -6.11
C THR A 91 -9.85 6.56 -5.60
N GLU A 92 -10.82 6.79 -4.71
CA GLU A 92 -11.59 5.76 -3.99
C GLU A 92 -12.07 4.61 -4.91
N LYS A 93 -12.69 4.94 -6.04
CA LYS A 93 -13.24 3.91 -6.97
C LYS A 93 -12.16 2.96 -7.50
N LYS A 94 -11.02 3.51 -7.96
CA LYS A 94 -9.89 2.71 -8.46
C LYS A 94 -9.20 1.94 -7.35
N LEU A 95 -9.15 2.52 -6.14
CA LEU A 95 -8.61 1.84 -4.97
C LEU A 95 -9.45 0.60 -4.64
N PHE A 96 -10.77 0.70 -4.59
CA PHE A 96 -11.62 -0.48 -4.36
C PHE A 96 -11.55 -1.48 -5.51
N GLU A 97 -11.35 -1.04 -6.74
CA GLU A 97 -11.12 -1.93 -7.87
C GLU A 97 -9.85 -2.75 -7.71
N ILE A 98 -8.71 -2.14 -7.32
CA ILE A 98 -7.48 -2.91 -7.10
C ILE A 98 -7.56 -3.76 -5.83
N ILE A 99 -8.18 -3.28 -4.75
CA ILE A 99 -8.43 -4.08 -3.54
C ILE A 99 -9.16 -5.39 -3.87
N SER A 100 -10.12 -5.35 -4.80
CA SER A 100 -10.87 -6.56 -5.19
C SER A 100 -10.05 -7.59 -5.98
N LYS A 101 -8.82 -7.28 -6.35
CA LYS A 101 -7.95 -8.11 -7.21
C LYS A 101 -6.69 -8.61 -6.51
N VAL A 102 -6.54 -8.35 -5.21
CA VAL A 102 -5.35 -8.70 -4.44
C VAL A 102 -5.66 -9.71 -3.34
N ASP A 103 -4.65 -10.45 -2.89
CA ASP A 103 -4.78 -11.46 -1.84
C ASP A 103 -4.52 -10.90 -0.46
N LEU A 104 -3.64 -9.90 -0.35
CA LEU A 104 -3.25 -9.26 0.90
C LEU A 104 -3.16 -7.75 0.72
N ILE A 105 -3.70 -7.00 1.66
CA ILE A 105 -3.44 -5.56 1.80
C ILE A 105 -2.67 -5.27 3.09
N VAL A 106 -1.67 -4.37 3.01
CA VAL A 106 -0.83 -3.95 4.15
C VAL A 106 -1.00 -2.45 4.32
N ILE A 107 -1.69 -2.03 5.36
CA ILE A 107 -2.04 -0.62 5.64
C ILE A 107 -1.78 -0.27 7.10
N ASN A 108 -1.78 1.02 7.44
CA ASN A 108 -1.76 1.45 8.82
C ASN A 108 -3.19 1.56 9.40
N ASP A 109 -3.30 1.81 10.69
CA ASP A 109 -4.58 1.90 11.39
C ASP A 109 -5.42 3.10 10.95
N GLU A 110 -4.81 4.26 10.63
CA GLU A 110 -5.51 5.42 10.09
C GLU A 110 -6.09 5.12 8.71
N GLU A 111 -5.30 4.57 7.80
CA GLU A 111 -5.73 4.15 6.47
C GLU A 111 -6.86 3.13 6.51
N SER A 112 -6.78 2.16 7.43
CA SER A 112 -7.84 1.16 7.61
C SER A 112 -9.17 1.79 8.04
N LYS A 113 -9.13 2.76 8.95
CA LYS A 113 -10.30 3.51 9.41
C LYS A 113 -10.90 4.38 8.31
N MET A 114 -10.05 5.02 7.48
CA MET A 114 -10.50 5.82 6.33
C MET A 114 -11.23 4.96 5.31
N ILE A 115 -10.67 3.80 4.94
CA ILE A 115 -11.28 2.87 3.97
C ILE A 115 -12.63 2.34 4.48
N ALA A 116 -12.69 1.89 5.74
CA ALA A 116 -13.86 1.22 6.29
C ALA A 116 -14.85 2.16 6.98
N LYS A 117 -14.48 3.43 7.20
CA LYS A 117 -15.27 4.43 7.93
C LYS A 117 -15.70 3.94 9.32
N SER A 118 -14.75 3.30 10.05
CA SER A 118 -14.97 2.68 11.37
C SER A 118 -13.74 2.85 12.25
N ASP A 119 -13.93 3.06 13.56
CA ASP A 119 -12.83 3.12 14.54
C ASP A 119 -12.37 1.73 15.03
N SER A 120 -13.13 0.69 14.78
CA SER A 120 -12.80 -0.68 15.19
C SER A 120 -11.93 -1.36 14.13
N LEU A 121 -10.67 -1.67 14.44
CA LEU A 121 -9.76 -2.36 13.52
C LEU A 121 -10.29 -3.72 13.06
N GLN A 122 -11.03 -4.42 13.93
CA GLN A 122 -11.70 -5.67 13.56
C GLN A 122 -12.75 -5.44 12.45
N LYS A 123 -13.60 -4.42 12.60
CA LYS A 123 -14.60 -4.08 11.59
C LYS A 123 -13.94 -3.53 10.31
N CYS A 124 -12.83 -2.80 10.44
CA CYS A 124 -12.05 -2.35 9.29
C CYS A 124 -11.53 -3.52 8.47
N ALA A 125 -10.90 -4.48 9.13
CA ALA A 125 -10.38 -5.68 8.46
C ALA A 125 -11.50 -6.51 7.81
N GLU A 126 -12.63 -6.72 8.51
CA GLU A 126 -13.79 -7.42 7.96
C GLU A 126 -14.36 -6.72 6.72
N HIS A 127 -14.51 -5.39 6.77
CA HIS A 127 -14.97 -4.60 5.62
C HIS A 127 -14.04 -4.77 4.42
N ILE A 128 -12.73 -4.64 4.64
CA ILE A 128 -11.73 -4.74 3.57
C ILE A 128 -11.68 -6.16 3.00
N MET A 129 -11.71 -7.20 3.83
CA MET A 129 -11.78 -8.59 3.37
C MET A 129 -13.04 -8.89 2.54
N ASN A 130 -14.16 -8.26 2.87
CA ASN A 130 -15.38 -8.36 2.07
C ASN A 130 -15.27 -7.68 0.70
N CYS A 131 -14.28 -6.81 0.51
CA CYS A 131 -14.01 -6.18 -0.78
C CYS A 131 -13.11 -7.03 -1.69
N GLY A 132 -12.44 -8.08 -1.18
CA GLY A 132 -11.62 -8.97 -2.00
C GLY A 132 -10.55 -9.76 -1.24
N PRO A 133 -9.62 -9.12 -0.52
CA PRO A 133 -8.46 -9.78 0.05
C PRO A 133 -8.82 -10.88 1.04
N ASP A 134 -8.06 -11.99 1.03
CA ASP A 134 -8.15 -13.02 2.06
C ASP A 134 -7.41 -12.62 3.35
N TYR A 135 -6.47 -11.66 3.24
CA TYR A 135 -5.63 -11.21 4.35
C TYR A 135 -5.57 -9.69 4.43
N VAL A 136 -5.59 -9.16 5.67
CA VAL A 136 -5.37 -7.75 5.96
C VAL A 136 -4.33 -7.63 7.07
N ILE A 137 -3.24 -6.89 6.82
CA ILE A 137 -2.27 -6.50 7.85
C ILE A 137 -2.51 -5.03 8.18
N ILE A 138 -2.78 -4.74 9.45
CA ILE A 138 -2.90 -3.39 9.98
C ILE A 138 -1.69 -3.09 10.85
N LYS A 139 -0.85 -2.16 10.41
CA LYS A 139 0.33 -1.65 11.12
C LYS A 139 -0.11 -0.62 12.17
N LYS A 140 0.43 -0.70 13.39
CA LYS A 140 0.07 0.15 14.53
C LYS A 140 1.30 0.86 15.14
N GLY A 141 2.29 1.15 14.34
CA GLY A 141 3.53 1.79 14.79
C GLY A 141 4.21 1.01 15.93
N SER A 142 4.43 1.67 17.05
CA SER A 142 5.08 1.08 18.23
C SER A 142 4.31 -0.07 18.90
N GLU A 143 3.01 -0.24 18.59
CA GLU A 143 2.20 -1.35 19.08
C GLU A 143 2.32 -2.62 18.21
N GLY A 144 3.08 -2.56 17.12
CA GLY A 144 3.26 -3.69 16.20
C GLY A 144 2.26 -3.74 15.09
N ALA A 145 1.75 -4.93 14.78
CA ALA A 145 0.79 -5.16 13.70
C ALA A 145 -0.21 -6.25 14.04
N GLU A 146 -1.37 -6.21 13.38
CA GLU A 146 -2.39 -7.23 13.45
C GLU A 146 -2.63 -7.82 12.06
N LEU A 147 -2.54 -9.14 11.94
CA LEU A 147 -2.93 -9.88 10.75
C LEU A 147 -4.33 -10.46 10.94
N PHE A 148 -5.21 -10.16 10.02
CA PHE A 148 -6.57 -10.70 9.94
C PHE A 148 -6.72 -11.62 8.74
N SER A 149 -7.45 -12.71 8.93
CA SER A 149 -7.94 -13.59 7.88
C SER A 149 -9.31 -14.12 8.27
N LYS A 150 -10.02 -14.76 7.34
CA LYS A 150 -11.33 -15.38 7.60
C LYS A 150 -11.31 -16.39 8.75
N GLN A 151 -10.15 -17.00 9.04
CA GLN A 151 -10.04 -18.11 9.99
C GLN A 151 -9.46 -17.67 11.34
N ARG A 152 -8.61 -16.63 11.36
CA ARG A 152 -7.88 -16.23 12.57
C ARG A 152 -7.40 -14.78 12.51
N LYS A 153 -7.18 -14.25 13.73
CA LYS A 153 -6.43 -13.03 13.97
C LYS A 153 -5.10 -13.37 14.64
N SER A 154 -4.03 -12.73 14.23
CA SER A 154 -2.70 -12.84 14.87
C SER A 154 -2.19 -11.45 15.21
N ILE A 155 -1.59 -11.30 16.40
CA ILE A 155 -0.98 -10.04 16.87
C ILE A 155 0.53 -10.23 16.86
N ILE A 156 1.24 -9.30 16.24
CA ILE A 156 2.68 -9.29 16.10
C ILE A 156 3.18 -8.05 16.86
N PRO A 157 3.84 -8.20 18.01
CA PRO A 157 4.36 -7.05 18.74
C PRO A 157 5.48 -6.34 17.96
N ALA A 158 5.61 -5.03 18.17
CA ALA A 158 6.74 -4.30 17.62
C ALA A 158 8.04 -4.76 18.27
N PHE A 159 9.14 -4.67 17.50
CA PHE A 159 10.46 -4.87 18.08
C PHE A 159 10.78 -3.73 19.06
N ASN A 160 11.21 -4.09 20.26
CA ASN A 160 11.53 -3.10 21.30
C ASN A 160 12.83 -2.36 20.94
N ILE A 161 12.72 -1.08 20.60
CA ILE A 161 13.85 -0.21 20.27
C ILE A 161 14.10 0.79 21.39
N LYS A 162 15.37 1.11 21.64
CA LYS A 162 15.74 2.06 22.70
C LYS A 162 15.51 3.52 22.32
N LYS A 163 15.58 3.84 21.03
CA LYS A 163 15.44 5.21 20.50
C LYS A 163 14.98 5.16 19.06
N VAL A 164 13.96 5.98 18.73
CA VAL A 164 13.58 6.27 17.35
C VAL A 164 14.53 7.32 16.82
N MET A 165 15.14 7.06 15.67
CA MET A 165 16.06 8.00 14.99
C MET A 165 15.38 8.65 13.79
N ASP A 166 14.56 7.87 13.07
CA ASP A 166 13.74 8.28 11.92
C ASP A 166 12.46 7.45 11.95
N PRO A 167 11.30 8.07 12.19
CA PRO A 167 10.02 7.37 12.32
C PRO A 167 9.46 6.88 10.98
#